data_4c4b30a4be7fbeef2ca0c0cb013135cd
#
_entry.id   4c4b30a4be7fbeef2ca0c0cb013135cd
#
_cell.length_a   1.000
_cell.length_b   1.000
_cell.length_c   1.000
_cell.angle_alpha   90.00
_cell.angle_beta   90.00
_cell.angle_gamma   90.00
#
_symmetry.space_group_name_H-M   'P 1'
#
loop_
_entity.id
_entity.type
_entity.pdbx_description
1 polymer ?
#
loop_
_entity_poly.entity_id
_entity_poly.type
_entity_poly.pdbx_seq_one_letter_code
_entity_poly.pdbx_strand_id
1 'polypeptide(L)'
;GKPLISWTIEAAKKSRFIGEIFVSTDSQEIADISIKYGAKIKNLRSDELSRDNTSSVDVVLDFKKYIDSDEILLLQPTSPLRTKDFINKFMEFINEKKPSQCVSVVDIKNKINFCYEYKNYFKKFFPLDEIKYFMPNGAMYYTKFDVLDKERTFINESCLYYIMPEIYSIDIDTIEDWNIAKAIMISAADLFSITVK
;
A
#
# COMPACT_ATOMS: atom_id res chain seq x y z
N GLY A 1 6.38 -14.07 -16.71
CA GLY A 1 5.90 -13.10 -15.76
C GLY A 1 5.04 -13.74 -14.69
N LYS A 2 4.84 -13.00 -13.61
CA LYS A 2 3.93 -13.38 -12.50
C LYS A 2 2.75 -12.41 -12.50
N PRO A 3 1.56 -12.83 -12.06
CA PRO A 3 0.44 -11.93 -11.79
C PRO A 3 0.84 -10.82 -10.81
N LEU A 4 0.31 -9.60 -11.00
CA LEU A 4 0.69 -8.44 -10.18
C LEU A 4 0.50 -8.69 -8.69
N ILE A 5 -0.66 -9.21 -8.30
CA ILE A 5 -1.00 -9.50 -6.89
C ILE A 5 -0.04 -10.48 -6.21
N SER A 6 0.60 -11.38 -6.99
CA SER A 6 1.51 -12.38 -6.44
C SER A 6 2.75 -11.78 -5.77
N TRP A 7 3.23 -10.64 -6.27
CA TRP A 7 4.37 -9.93 -5.68
C TRP A 7 4.06 -9.46 -4.26
N THR A 8 2.86 -8.90 -4.06
CA THR A 8 2.39 -8.47 -2.74
C THR A 8 2.22 -9.65 -1.79
N ILE A 9 1.58 -10.72 -2.25
CA ILE A 9 1.37 -11.92 -1.42
C ILE A 9 2.70 -12.55 -1.02
N GLU A 10 3.65 -12.70 -1.95
CA GLU A 10 4.97 -13.26 -1.66
C GLU A 10 5.78 -12.39 -0.70
N ALA A 11 5.73 -11.07 -0.85
CA ALA A 11 6.40 -10.15 0.07
C ALA A 11 5.82 -10.23 1.48
N ALA A 12 4.49 -10.24 1.60
CA ALA A 12 3.79 -10.40 2.87
C ALA A 12 4.10 -11.76 3.52
N LYS A 13 4.04 -12.86 2.77
CA LYS A 13 4.32 -14.22 3.25
C LYS A 13 5.74 -14.41 3.78
N LYS A 14 6.71 -13.67 3.21
CA LYS A 14 8.11 -13.70 3.65
C LYS A 14 8.38 -12.78 4.84
N SER A 15 7.44 -11.93 5.23
CA SER A 15 7.58 -11.06 6.41
C SER A 15 7.40 -11.86 7.69
N ARG A 16 8.25 -11.58 8.69
CA ARG A 16 8.18 -12.21 10.01
C ARG A 16 7.06 -11.68 10.90
N PHE A 17 6.41 -10.61 10.49
CA PHE A 17 5.36 -9.93 11.26
C PHE A 17 3.95 -10.25 10.76
N ILE A 18 3.82 -10.84 9.56
CA ILE A 18 2.51 -11.12 8.97
C ILE A 18 2.10 -12.55 9.29
N GLY A 19 1.02 -12.71 10.05
CA GLY A 19 0.48 -14.02 10.43
C GLY A 19 -0.41 -14.60 9.34
N GLU A 20 -1.41 -13.86 8.91
CA GLU A 20 -2.38 -14.30 7.90
C GLU A 20 -2.51 -13.28 6.77
N ILE A 21 -2.69 -13.79 5.57
CA ILE A 21 -2.85 -12.96 4.36
C ILE A 21 -4.22 -13.26 3.78
N PHE A 22 -5.02 -12.22 3.65
CA PHE A 22 -6.33 -12.30 3.02
C PHE A 22 -6.35 -11.42 1.77
N VAL A 23 -7.04 -11.88 0.74
CA VAL A 23 -7.34 -11.08 -0.44
C VAL A 23 -8.83 -10.91 -0.55
N SER A 24 -9.27 -9.66 -0.73
CA SER A 24 -10.66 -9.30 -1.02
C SER A 24 -10.76 -8.96 -2.51
N THR A 25 -11.50 -9.75 -3.26
CA THR A 25 -11.71 -9.57 -4.70
C THR A 25 -13.09 -10.07 -5.09
N ASP A 26 -13.66 -9.51 -6.14
CA ASP A 26 -14.89 -9.93 -6.82
C ASP A 26 -14.62 -10.94 -7.96
N SER A 27 -13.36 -11.06 -8.38
CA SER A 27 -12.94 -11.95 -9.46
C SER A 27 -12.55 -13.33 -8.96
N GLN A 28 -13.22 -14.38 -9.46
CA GLN A 28 -12.85 -15.76 -9.16
C GLN A 28 -11.42 -16.09 -9.65
N GLU A 29 -11.02 -15.55 -10.80
CA GLU A 29 -9.66 -15.75 -11.33
C GLU A 29 -8.60 -15.17 -10.38
N ILE A 30 -8.80 -13.96 -9.88
CA ILE A 30 -7.88 -13.33 -8.90
C ILE A 30 -7.89 -14.12 -7.58
N ALA A 31 -9.03 -14.63 -7.15
CA ALA A 31 -9.15 -15.46 -5.95
C ALA A 31 -8.31 -16.75 -6.09
N ASP A 32 -8.45 -17.47 -7.20
CA ASP A 32 -7.74 -18.72 -7.46
C ASP A 32 -6.21 -18.48 -7.56
N ILE A 33 -5.80 -17.41 -8.21
CA ILE A 33 -4.40 -16.98 -8.25
C ILE A 33 -3.89 -16.70 -6.83
N SER A 34 -4.65 -15.94 -6.05
CA SER A 34 -4.25 -15.56 -4.69
C SER A 34 -4.07 -16.77 -3.77
N ILE A 35 -4.98 -17.72 -3.85
CA ILE A 35 -4.89 -19.01 -3.11
C ILE A 35 -3.63 -19.76 -3.51
N LYS A 36 -3.33 -19.86 -4.82
CA LYS A 36 -2.12 -20.54 -5.33
C LYS A 36 -0.83 -19.93 -4.77
N TYR A 37 -0.80 -18.62 -4.51
CA TYR A 37 0.35 -17.95 -3.91
C TYR A 37 0.34 -17.95 -2.37
N GLY A 38 -0.72 -18.44 -1.76
CA GLY A 38 -0.80 -18.70 -0.32
C GLY A 38 -1.60 -17.68 0.49
N ALA A 39 -2.41 -16.86 -0.16
CA ALA A 39 -3.38 -16.02 0.52
C ALA A 39 -4.68 -16.83 0.80
N LYS A 40 -5.48 -16.33 1.73
CA LYS A 40 -6.80 -16.85 2.05
C LYS A 40 -7.88 -16.00 1.40
N ILE A 41 -8.93 -16.64 0.90
CA ILE A 41 -10.16 -15.99 0.45
C ILE A 41 -11.27 -16.39 1.41
N LYS A 42 -12.02 -15.43 1.91
CA LYS A 42 -13.21 -15.74 2.73
C LYS A 42 -14.45 -15.91 1.88
N ASN A 43 -14.77 -14.88 1.08
CA ASN A 43 -15.81 -14.91 0.06
C ASN A 43 -15.36 -14.01 -1.09
N LEU A 44 -15.99 -14.14 -2.24
CA LEU A 44 -15.92 -13.09 -3.25
C LEU A 44 -16.58 -11.83 -2.71
N ARG A 45 -15.97 -10.69 -3.00
CA ARG A 45 -16.48 -9.37 -2.61
C ARG A 45 -17.79 -9.11 -3.35
N SER A 46 -18.78 -8.55 -2.65
CA SER A 46 -20.08 -8.24 -3.24
C SER A 46 -19.97 -7.14 -4.31
N ASP A 47 -20.91 -7.12 -5.25
CA ASP A 47 -20.98 -6.10 -6.29
C ASP A 47 -21.05 -4.69 -5.71
N GLU A 48 -21.70 -4.52 -4.55
CA GLU A 48 -21.82 -3.23 -3.86
C GLU A 48 -20.47 -2.70 -3.41
N LEU A 49 -19.60 -3.58 -2.93
CA LEU A 49 -18.24 -3.23 -2.49
C LEU A 49 -17.20 -3.25 -3.61
N SER A 50 -17.60 -3.61 -4.83
CA SER A 50 -16.71 -3.73 -5.98
C SER A 50 -16.88 -2.60 -7.02
N ARG A 51 -17.66 -1.57 -6.67
CA ARG A 51 -17.86 -0.41 -7.53
C ARG A 51 -16.64 0.51 -7.52
N ASP A 52 -16.40 1.23 -8.60
CA ASP A 52 -15.25 2.15 -8.75
C ASP A 52 -15.19 3.24 -7.68
N ASN A 53 -16.33 3.64 -7.12
CA ASN A 53 -16.44 4.65 -6.07
C ASN A 53 -16.41 4.06 -4.64
N THR A 54 -16.27 2.75 -4.49
CA THR A 54 -16.20 2.12 -3.17
C THR A 54 -14.85 2.43 -2.52
N SER A 55 -14.90 2.94 -1.29
CA SER A 55 -13.68 3.25 -0.56
C SER A 55 -12.97 1.99 -0.06
N SER A 56 -11.64 2.01 -0.02
CA SER A 56 -10.87 0.94 0.62
C SER A 56 -11.22 0.78 2.12
N VAL A 57 -11.69 1.84 2.76
CA VAL A 57 -12.18 1.80 4.15
C VAL A 57 -13.38 0.87 4.27
N ASP A 58 -14.39 1.02 3.39
CA ASP A 58 -15.60 0.19 3.43
C ASP A 58 -15.28 -1.29 3.20
N VAL A 59 -14.38 -1.57 2.24
CA VAL A 59 -13.91 -2.95 1.98
C VAL A 59 -13.22 -3.54 3.21
N VAL A 60 -12.35 -2.79 3.87
CA VAL A 60 -11.61 -3.28 5.04
C VAL A 60 -12.53 -3.46 6.25
N LEU A 61 -13.48 -2.55 6.47
CA LEU A 61 -14.44 -2.67 7.57
C LEU A 61 -15.41 -3.84 7.35
N ASP A 62 -15.87 -4.08 6.13
CA ASP A 62 -16.69 -5.28 5.82
C ASP A 62 -15.89 -6.56 6.10
N PHE A 63 -14.59 -6.53 5.89
CA PHE A 63 -13.72 -7.69 6.10
C PHE A 63 -13.51 -8.03 7.59
N LYS A 64 -13.68 -7.07 8.52
CA LYS A 64 -13.52 -7.26 9.97
C LYS A 64 -14.33 -8.45 10.50
N LYS A 65 -15.53 -8.70 9.99
CA LYS A 65 -16.39 -9.81 10.40
C LYS A 65 -15.80 -11.20 10.17
N TYR A 66 -14.75 -11.30 9.35
CA TYR A 66 -14.11 -12.57 8.98
C TYR A 66 -12.79 -12.84 9.69
N ILE A 67 -12.28 -11.87 10.45
CA ILE A 67 -10.96 -11.95 11.09
C ILE A 67 -11.06 -11.59 12.57
N ASP A 68 -10.30 -12.29 13.37
CA ASP A 68 -10.16 -12.03 14.80
C ASP A 68 -8.83 -11.29 15.03
N SER A 69 -8.83 -10.00 14.75
CA SER A 69 -7.71 -9.10 14.97
C SER A 69 -8.21 -7.69 15.22
N ASP A 70 -7.55 -6.96 16.10
CA ASP A 70 -7.89 -5.56 16.38
C ASP A 70 -7.19 -4.58 15.43
N GLU A 71 -6.27 -5.08 14.61
CA GLU A 71 -5.47 -4.28 13.70
C GLU A 71 -5.28 -4.95 12.35
N ILE A 72 -5.03 -4.14 11.32
CA ILE A 72 -4.83 -4.59 9.95
C ILE A 72 -3.71 -3.80 9.25
N LEU A 73 -2.98 -4.49 8.40
CA LEU A 73 -2.07 -3.89 7.42
C LEU A 73 -2.66 -4.10 6.02
N LEU A 74 -3.15 -3.03 5.41
CA LEU A 74 -3.59 -3.03 4.02
C LEU A 74 -2.37 -2.84 3.11
N LEU A 75 -2.21 -3.76 2.15
CA LEU A 75 -1.15 -3.77 1.15
C LEU A 75 -1.79 -3.74 -0.24
N GLN A 76 -1.67 -2.61 -0.95
CA GLN A 76 -2.22 -2.53 -2.30
C GLN A 76 -1.35 -3.31 -3.30
N PRO A 77 -1.94 -4.11 -4.21
CA PRO A 77 -1.19 -4.87 -5.21
C PRO A 77 -0.51 -4.01 -6.26
N THR A 78 -0.97 -2.78 -6.45
CA THR A 78 -0.40 -1.78 -7.38
C THR A 78 0.98 -1.26 -6.96
N SER A 79 1.46 -1.60 -5.76
CA SER A 79 2.82 -1.27 -5.27
C SER A 79 3.73 -2.51 -5.22
N PRO A 80 4.11 -3.12 -6.35
CA PRO A 80 4.82 -4.40 -6.39
C PRO A 80 6.28 -4.31 -5.96
N LEU A 81 6.85 -3.11 -5.92
CA LEU A 81 8.24 -2.87 -5.49
C LEU A 81 8.41 -2.88 -3.97
N ARG A 82 7.34 -2.97 -3.22
CA ARG A 82 7.35 -3.16 -1.76
C ARG A 82 7.82 -4.56 -1.43
N THR A 83 9.07 -4.68 -0.96
CA THR A 83 9.67 -5.95 -0.56
C THR A 83 9.27 -6.36 0.87
N LYS A 84 9.59 -7.62 1.25
CA LYS A 84 9.45 -8.09 2.64
C LYS A 84 10.21 -7.22 3.65
N ASP A 85 11.36 -6.64 3.23
CA ASP A 85 12.20 -5.86 4.13
C ASP A 85 11.55 -4.51 4.47
N PHE A 86 10.82 -3.91 3.50
CA PHE A 86 10.01 -2.72 3.79
C PHE A 86 8.86 -3.05 4.72
N ILE A 87 8.16 -4.18 4.53
CA ILE A 87 7.10 -4.62 5.44
C ILE A 87 7.67 -4.84 6.84
N ASN A 88 8.80 -5.52 6.96
CA ASN A 88 9.44 -5.75 8.26
C ASN A 88 9.81 -4.45 8.98
N LYS A 89 10.50 -3.53 8.28
CA LYS A 89 10.90 -2.23 8.86
C LYS A 89 9.70 -1.37 9.25
N PHE A 90 8.64 -1.40 8.43
CA PHE A 90 7.40 -0.70 8.72
C PHE A 90 6.75 -1.26 10.00
N MET A 91 6.66 -2.58 10.14
CA MET A 91 6.10 -3.22 11.34
C MET A 91 6.98 -3.05 12.58
N GLU A 92 8.31 -3.00 12.43
CA GLU A 92 9.23 -2.63 13.51
C GLU A 92 8.95 -1.21 14.00
N PHE A 93 8.76 -0.26 13.09
CA PHE A 93 8.38 1.12 13.41
C PHE A 93 7.02 1.18 14.13
N ILE A 94 6.02 0.40 13.68
CA ILE A 94 4.72 0.28 14.34
C ILE A 94 4.88 -0.25 15.76
N ASN A 95 5.66 -1.31 15.96
CA ASN A 95 5.87 -1.92 17.27
C ASN A 95 6.61 -0.99 18.24
N GLU A 96 7.52 -0.16 17.73
CA GLU A 96 8.24 0.84 18.53
C GLU A 96 7.34 2.01 18.93
N LYS A 97 6.64 2.59 17.95
CA LYS A 97 5.86 3.83 18.12
C LYS A 97 4.44 3.61 18.62
N LYS A 98 3.89 2.40 18.41
CA LYS A 98 2.53 1.99 18.78
C LYS A 98 1.43 2.97 18.31
N PRO A 99 1.44 3.41 17.05
CA PRO A 99 0.43 4.33 16.54
C PRO A 99 -0.92 3.64 16.43
N SER A 100 -1.99 4.42 16.37
CA SER A 100 -3.31 3.92 16.00
C SER A 100 -3.45 3.77 14.48
N GLN A 101 -2.76 4.65 13.73
CA GLN A 101 -2.68 4.61 12.26
C GLN A 101 -1.27 4.98 11.80
N CYS A 102 -0.82 4.35 10.71
CA CYS A 102 0.44 4.67 10.07
C CYS A 102 0.37 4.37 8.58
N VAL A 103 0.93 5.24 7.76
CA VAL A 103 0.99 5.05 6.31
C VAL A 103 2.40 5.20 5.78
N SER A 104 2.69 4.49 4.71
CA SER A 104 3.93 4.71 3.96
C SER A 104 3.79 5.92 3.04
N VAL A 105 4.84 6.73 2.98
CA VAL A 105 4.89 7.97 2.19
C VAL A 105 6.19 8.07 1.41
N VAL A 106 6.16 8.91 0.39
CA VAL A 106 7.35 9.35 -0.37
C VAL A 106 7.57 10.84 -0.19
N ASP A 107 8.82 11.26 -0.12
CA ASP A 107 9.20 12.68 -0.10
C ASP A 107 9.01 13.28 -1.50
N ILE A 108 8.20 14.34 -1.60
CA ILE A 108 7.88 15.01 -2.87
C ILE A 108 8.51 16.40 -2.99
N LYS A 109 9.48 16.74 -2.13
CA LYS A 109 10.09 18.09 -2.12
C LYS A 109 10.50 18.55 -3.51
N ASN A 110 11.15 17.70 -4.30
CA ASN A 110 11.59 18.05 -5.63
C ASN A 110 10.42 18.24 -6.63
N LYS A 111 9.32 17.54 -6.44
CA LYS A 111 8.14 17.62 -7.31
C LYS A 111 7.28 18.84 -6.99
N ILE A 112 7.12 19.16 -5.69
CA ILE A 112 6.28 20.26 -5.24
C ILE A 112 6.79 21.62 -5.75
N ASN A 113 8.10 21.75 -5.97
CA ASN A 113 8.70 22.98 -6.53
C ASN A 113 8.23 23.30 -7.96
N PHE A 114 7.62 22.33 -8.65
CA PHE A 114 7.09 22.47 -10.01
C PHE A 114 5.56 22.45 -10.04
N CYS A 115 4.88 22.49 -8.90
CA CYS A 115 3.42 22.56 -8.84
C CYS A 115 2.94 23.99 -9.11
N TYR A 116 1.80 24.09 -9.80
CA TYR A 116 1.14 25.35 -10.13
C TYR A 116 -0.33 25.26 -9.79
N GLU A 117 -0.86 26.28 -9.14
CA GLU A 117 -2.29 26.46 -9.00
C GLU A 117 -2.83 27.04 -10.33
N TYR A 118 -3.89 26.43 -10.88
CA TYR A 118 -4.56 26.94 -12.07
C TYR A 118 -6.00 27.37 -11.73
N LYS A 119 -6.29 28.66 -12.00
CA LYS A 119 -7.66 29.19 -12.03
C LYS A 119 -7.96 29.71 -13.42
N ASN A 120 -7.57 30.95 -13.72
CA ASN A 120 -7.62 31.52 -15.07
C ASN A 120 -6.21 31.76 -15.67
N TYR A 121 -5.19 31.53 -14.86
CA TYR A 121 -3.77 31.60 -15.20
C TYR A 121 -2.98 30.72 -14.27
N PHE A 122 -1.79 30.29 -14.71
CA PHE A 122 -0.88 29.50 -13.88
C PHE A 122 -0.23 30.39 -12.82
N LYS A 123 -0.38 30.01 -11.56
CA LYS A 123 0.33 30.60 -10.43
C LYS A 123 1.22 29.54 -9.81
N LYS A 124 2.53 29.81 -9.78
CA LYS A 124 3.48 28.90 -9.15
C LYS A 124 3.15 28.71 -7.67
N PHE A 125 3.08 27.46 -7.25
CA PHE A 125 3.03 27.13 -5.84
C PHE A 125 4.43 27.34 -5.24
N PHE A 126 4.53 28.11 -4.17
CA PHE A 126 5.77 28.34 -3.44
C PHE A 126 5.72 27.57 -2.13
N PRO A 127 6.37 26.38 -2.05
CA PRO A 127 6.46 25.64 -0.80
C PRO A 127 7.30 26.43 0.20
N LEU A 128 6.96 26.32 1.48
CA LEU A 128 7.76 26.89 2.56
C LEU A 128 9.03 26.05 2.73
N ASP A 129 10.20 26.67 2.76
CA ASP A 129 11.50 26.00 2.78
C ASP A 129 11.69 25.10 4.02
N GLU A 130 11.07 25.45 5.14
CA GLU A 130 11.16 24.70 6.39
C GLU A 130 10.16 23.52 6.48
N ILE A 131 9.17 23.44 5.56
CA ILE A 131 8.14 22.40 5.57
C ILE A 131 8.56 21.24 4.67
N LYS A 132 8.48 20.04 5.21
CA LYS A 132 8.63 18.81 4.43
C LYS A 132 7.28 18.39 3.87
N TYR A 133 7.28 18.00 2.61
CA TYR A 133 6.08 17.57 1.91
C TYR A 133 6.18 16.09 1.58
N PHE A 134 5.16 15.33 1.97
CA PHE A 134 5.08 13.90 1.75
C PHE A 134 3.76 13.55 1.07
N MET A 135 3.77 12.49 0.29
CA MET A 135 2.59 11.93 -0.36
C MET A 135 2.46 10.45 0.01
N PRO A 136 1.28 9.97 0.41
CA PRO A 136 1.02 8.54 0.53
C PRO A 136 1.35 7.85 -0.79
N ASN A 137 2.07 6.72 -0.72
CA ASN A 137 2.58 6.03 -1.91
C ASN A 137 1.84 4.72 -2.24
N GLY A 138 0.66 4.51 -1.65
CA GLY A 138 -0.15 3.32 -1.91
C GLY A 138 0.36 2.02 -1.28
N ALA A 139 1.60 1.98 -0.80
CA ALA A 139 2.23 0.71 -0.48
C ALA A 139 1.73 0.06 0.81
N MET A 140 1.63 0.80 1.93
CA MET A 140 1.32 0.25 3.25
C MET A 140 0.44 1.19 4.05
N TYR A 141 -0.71 0.67 4.55
CA TYR A 141 -1.62 1.38 5.45
C TYR A 141 -1.90 0.49 6.67
N TYR A 142 -1.42 0.90 7.82
CA TYR A 142 -1.73 0.25 9.09
C TYR A 142 -2.80 1.02 9.84
N THR A 143 -3.75 0.32 10.42
CA THR A 143 -4.77 0.92 11.28
C THR A 143 -5.31 -0.07 12.31
N LYS A 144 -5.75 0.45 13.45
CA LYS A 144 -6.64 -0.29 14.36
C LYS A 144 -8.07 -0.19 13.83
N PHE A 145 -8.83 -1.28 13.96
CA PHE A 145 -10.18 -1.34 13.42
C PHE A 145 -11.15 -0.35 14.09
N ASP A 146 -11.04 -0.14 15.40
CA ASP A 146 -11.85 0.82 16.14
C ASP A 146 -11.63 2.26 15.66
N VAL A 147 -10.38 2.60 15.35
CA VAL A 147 -10.02 3.91 14.79
C VAL A 147 -10.52 4.06 13.35
N LEU A 148 -10.35 3.02 12.53
CA LEU A 148 -10.82 3.04 11.14
C LEU A 148 -12.36 3.18 11.06
N ASP A 149 -13.08 2.49 11.93
CA ASP A 149 -14.55 2.53 11.97
C ASP A 149 -15.04 3.92 12.40
N LYS A 150 -14.39 4.49 13.42
CA LYS A 150 -14.73 5.83 13.92
C LYS A 150 -14.40 6.95 12.94
N GLU A 151 -13.15 6.97 12.46
CA GLU A 151 -12.60 8.08 11.66
C GLU A 151 -12.93 7.97 10.17
N ARG A 152 -13.30 6.78 9.67
CA ARG A 152 -13.64 6.49 8.27
C ARG A 152 -12.54 6.89 7.29
N THR A 153 -11.30 6.89 7.73
CA THR A 153 -10.11 7.19 6.94
C THR A 153 -8.89 6.43 7.46
N PHE A 154 -7.95 6.09 6.57
CA PHE A 154 -6.64 5.54 6.94
C PHE A 154 -5.66 6.62 7.43
N ILE A 155 -5.99 7.89 7.21
CA ILE A 155 -5.10 9.02 7.51
C ILE A 155 -5.91 10.07 8.25
N ASN A 156 -5.77 10.12 9.56
CA ASN A 156 -6.29 11.18 10.40
C ASN A 156 -5.15 12.12 10.88
N GLU A 157 -5.48 13.13 11.68
CA GLU A 157 -4.51 14.12 12.17
C GLU A 157 -3.40 13.52 13.05
N SER A 158 -3.63 12.36 13.69
CA SER A 158 -2.65 11.66 14.51
C SER A 158 -1.90 10.53 13.79
N CYS A 159 -2.17 10.34 12.51
CA CYS A 159 -1.56 9.29 11.71
C CYS A 159 -0.05 9.50 11.62
N LEU A 160 0.74 8.49 12.00
CA LEU A 160 2.18 8.50 11.76
C LEU A 160 2.48 8.14 10.30
N TYR A 161 3.67 8.50 9.85
CA TYR A 161 4.12 8.18 8.51
C TYR A 161 5.50 7.50 8.52
N TYR A 162 5.70 6.61 7.57
CA TYR A 162 6.95 5.90 7.33
C TYR A 162 7.46 6.23 5.92
N ILE A 163 8.67 6.82 5.84
CA ILE A 163 9.23 7.27 4.57
C ILE A 163 9.84 6.09 3.81
N MET A 164 9.38 5.89 2.58
CA MET A 164 9.98 4.95 1.63
C MET A 164 10.78 5.70 0.56
N PRO A 165 11.89 5.09 0.04
CA PRO A 165 12.59 5.67 -1.09
C PRO A 165 11.71 5.75 -2.34
N GLU A 166 11.86 6.80 -3.14
CA GLU A 166 11.02 7.09 -4.31
C GLU A 166 10.99 5.93 -5.31
N ILE A 167 12.12 5.28 -5.56
CA ILE A 167 12.23 4.15 -6.48
C ILE A 167 11.36 2.94 -6.10
N TYR A 168 11.02 2.77 -4.82
CA TYR A 168 10.15 1.70 -4.31
C TYR A 168 8.71 2.16 -4.05
N SER A 169 8.42 3.42 -4.35
CA SER A 169 7.14 4.08 -4.09
C SER A 169 6.29 4.24 -5.36
N ILE A 170 6.52 3.41 -6.37
CA ILE A 170 5.73 3.42 -7.59
C ILE A 170 4.41 2.71 -7.32
N ASP A 171 3.33 3.42 -7.58
CA ASP A 171 1.96 2.91 -7.63
C ASP A 171 1.54 2.77 -9.09
N ILE A 172 1.06 1.60 -9.49
CA ILE A 172 0.74 1.30 -10.89
C ILE A 172 -0.70 1.69 -11.18
N ASP A 173 -0.88 2.89 -11.71
CA ASP A 173 -2.15 3.41 -12.20
C ASP A 173 -2.22 3.43 -13.74
N THR A 174 -1.06 3.50 -14.40
CA THR A 174 -0.94 3.64 -15.84
C THR A 174 -0.03 2.56 -16.45
N ILE A 175 -0.04 2.44 -17.77
CA ILE A 175 0.88 1.55 -18.48
C ILE A 175 2.33 2.02 -18.37
N GLU A 176 2.54 3.32 -18.24
CA GLU A 176 3.84 3.94 -18.00
C GLU A 176 4.41 3.50 -16.65
N ASP A 177 3.61 3.54 -15.58
CA ASP A 177 4.01 3.07 -14.25
C ASP A 177 4.37 1.58 -14.27
N TRP A 178 3.57 0.78 -14.98
CA TRP A 178 3.86 -0.63 -15.21
C TRP A 178 5.23 -0.84 -15.87
N ASN A 179 5.53 -0.09 -16.94
CA ASN A 179 6.79 -0.20 -17.66
C ASN A 179 7.98 0.21 -16.77
N ILE A 180 7.82 1.27 -15.98
CA ILE A 180 8.84 1.73 -15.02
C ILE A 180 9.06 0.66 -13.94
N ALA A 181 8.00 0.18 -13.30
CA ALA A 181 8.11 -0.86 -12.28
C ALA A 181 8.76 -2.13 -12.81
N LYS A 182 8.39 -2.55 -14.03
CA LYS A 182 9.00 -3.70 -14.71
C LYS A 182 10.48 -3.49 -15.00
N ALA A 183 10.89 -2.32 -15.47
CA ALA A 183 12.30 -2.00 -15.72
C ALA A 183 13.12 -2.05 -14.43
N ILE A 184 12.60 -1.50 -13.32
CA ILE A 184 13.24 -1.56 -12.01
C ILE A 184 13.37 -3.01 -11.54
N MET A 185 12.31 -3.82 -11.66
CA MET A 185 12.36 -5.24 -11.27
C MET A 185 13.39 -6.03 -12.08
N ILE A 186 13.56 -5.74 -13.36
CA ILE A 186 14.54 -6.41 -14.22
C ILE A 186 15.97 -5.98 -13.83
N SER A 187 16.22 -4.68 -13.67
CA SER A 187 17.53 -4.15 -13.29
C SER A 187 17.96 -4.52 -11.86
N ALA A 188 16.99 -4.72 -10.99
CA ALA A 188 17.18 -5.14 -9.61
C ALA A 188 16.98 -6.66 -9.42
N ALA A 189 16.91 -7.45 -10.49
CA ALA A 189 16.70 -8.90 -10.40
C ALA A 189 17.71 -9.58 -9.47
N ASP A 190 18.94 -9.10 -9.42
CA ASP A 190 19.95 -9.56 -8.49
C ASP A 190 19.62 -9.19 -7.03
N LEU A 191 19.02 -8.02 -6.78
CA LEU A 191 18.58 -7.59 -5.45
C LEU A 191 17.32 -8.34 -4.98
N PHE A 192 16.44 -8.72 -5.92
CA PHE A 192 15.23 -9.50 -5.63
C PHE A 192 15.50 -11.03 -5.64
N SER A 193 16.57 -11.49 -6.27
CA SER A 193 16.96 -12.90 -6.36
C SER A 193 17.96 -13.35 -5.26
N ILE A 194 18.69 -12.44 -4.65
CA ILE A 194 19.68 -12.76 -3.59
C ILE A 194 19.05 -13.28 -2.29
N THR A 195 17.72 -13.48 -2.24
CA THR A 195 17.06 -14.06 -1.07
C THR A 195 16.68 -15.54 -1.27
N VAL A 196 17.36 -16.25 -2.18
CA VAL A 196 17.22 -17.71 -2.35
C VAL A 196 18.58 -18.35 -2.15
N LYS A 197 19.03 -18.39 -0.92
CA LYS A 197 19.91 -19.43 -0.36
C LYS A 197 19.52 -19.64 1.11
#